data_fe233b4a4bd57df8c449f79130e982ea
#
_entry.id   fe233b4a4bd57df8c449f79130e982ea
#
_cell.length_a   1.000
_cell.length_b   1.000
_cell.length_c   1.000
_cell.angle_alpha   90.00
_cell.angle_beta   90.00
_cell.angle_gamma   90.00
#
_symmetry.space_group_name_H-M   'P 1'
#
loop_
_entity.id
_entity.type
_entity.pdbx_description
1 polymer ?
#
loop_
_entity_poly.entity_id
_entity_poly.type
_entity_poly.pdbx_seq_one_letter_code
_entity_poly.pdbx_strand_id
1 'polypeptide(L)'
;MSNHYIQCERCEFCPGDKIGNDYYVEKMLGAGTFGCVYRVKANDGHVYALKLLKLWESPSSEREELLKRFDMEYETGHIESNYLVHSYTKGQVGGNPYIVMEYCPYGDLMTAAEKGNVDFVDIGHDVLYGLRDLHQRGKVHRDLKPENVLIREDGTAVLTDFGISGDQNNRLTQRGIFGIPQQQFGTFPYMPPEQINPRRGNATVLPTTDIFSFGVMMFQLITYELPFGECAIDSDLHDYVERGRKGMWNRSLLLQMPNGGLWEQMIEGCLVPNFKERLQCVDDVLALMPQAAKPNSYRPTLKTSFESWHQGYSGIQLHIMQGEEYGKIYRLDDMVNGVCRLITMGREDAEIVNSIPIKDTLNAYISRCHCTLEQDAQSGKWIIRDGQWRNQQWKNSMNGTYVNSTEVGVHGFVLQVGDIITIGDTKLRVEAYPKANFSKHYKKNKWDT
;
A
#
# COMPACT_ATOMS: atom_id res chain seq x y z
N MET A 1 -15.23 -2.82 -28.65
CA MET A 1 -15.13 -3.01 -27.18
C MET A 1 -16.43 -2.47 -26.60
N SER A 2 -17.27 -3.36 -26.06
CA SER A 2 -18.59 -2.98 -25.52
C SER A 2 -18.37 -2.21 -24.22
N ASN A 3 -18.70 -0.92 -24.22
CA ASN A 3 -18.89 -0.14 -23.00
C ASN A 3 -19.99 -0.80 -22.16
N HIS A 4 -19.61 -1.66 -21.24
CA HIS A 4 -20.53 -2.12 -20.21
C HIS A 4 -20.71 -0.93 -19.24
N TYR A 5 -21.77 -0.16 -19.45
CA TYR A 5 -22.22 0.81 -18.45
C TYR A 5 -22.59 0.04 -17.19
N ILE A 6 -21.76 0.17 -16.14
CA ILE A 6 -22.10 -0.34 -14.81
C ILE A 6 -23.27 0.53 -14.32
N GLN A 7 -24.46 -0.04 -14.34
CA GLN A 7 -25.66 0.62 -13.85
C GLN A 7 -25.68 0.51 -12.32
N CYS A 8 -25.65 1.64 -11.63
CA CYS A 8 -25.65 1.70 -10.16
C CYS A 8 -26.84 2.50 -9.69
N GLU A 9 -27.62 1.95 -8.75
CA GLU A 9 -28.72 2.61 -8.09
C GLU A 9 -28.20 3.34 -6.83
N ARG A 10 -28.88 4.43 -6.46
CA ARG A 10 -28.59 5.10 -5.19
C ARG A 10 -29.01 4.18 -4.03
N CYS A 11 -28.07 3.83 -3.16
CA CYS A 11 -28.28 2.93 -2.05
C CYS A 11 -27.90 3.62 -0.74
N GLU A 12 -28.92 4.10 -0.01
CA GLU A 12 -28.81 4.67 1.33
C GLU A 12 -29.65 3.81 2.28
N PHE A 13 -29.06 3.40 3.39
CA PHE A 13 -29.70 2.48 4.32
C PHE A 13 -29.89 3.11 5.69
N CYS A 14 -31.07 2.90 6.29
CA CYS A 14 -31.43 3.29 7.64
C CYS A 14 -31.41 2.09 8.59
N PRO A 15 -31.37 2.31 9.91
CA PRO A 15 -31.53 1.22 10.89
C PRO A 15 -32.81 0.41 10.61
N GLY A 16 -32.66 -0.92 10.55
CA GLY A 16 -33.72 -1.87 10.20
C GLY A 16 -33.74 -2.30 8.73
N ASP A 17 -33.12 -1.55 7.83
CA ASP A 17 -33.03 -1.93 6.43
C ASP A 17 -32.15 -3.17 6.23
N LYS A 18 -32.38 -3.88 5.12
CA LYS A 18 -31.63 -5.08 4.77
C LYS A 18 -30.68 -4.83 3.60
N ILE A 19 -29.42 -5.18 3.75
CA ILE A 19 -28.42 -5.16 2.68
C ILE A 19 -28.21 -6.59 2.18
N GLY A 20 -28.48 -6.81 0.90
CA GLY A 20 -28.49 -8.16 0.33
C GLY A 20 -29.54 -9.05 1.02
N ASN A 21 -29.20 -10.34 1.20
CA ASN A 21 -30.12 -11.31 1.82
C ASN A 21 -29.82 -11.60 3.29
N ASP A 22 -28.67 -11.11 3.82
CA ASP A 22 -28.11 -11.64 5.06
C ASP A 22 -27.84 -10.59 6.14
N TYR A 23 -27.84 -9.28 5.81
CA TYR A 23 -27.37 -8.25 6.73
C TYR A 23 -28.43 -7.21 7.04
N TYR A 24 -28.74 -6.98 8.32
CA TYR A 24 -29.62 -5.94 8.81
C TYR A 24 -28.81 -4.77 9.35
N VAL A 25 -29.08 -3.57 8.88
CA VAL A 25 -28.42 -2.35 9.34
C VAL A 25 -28.86 -2.02 10.76
N GLU A 26 -27.89 -1.87 11.67
CA GLU A 26 -28.16 -1.38 13.03
C GLU A 26 -27.90 0.11 13.15
N LYS A 27 -26.81 0.61 12.56
CA LYS A 27 -26.47 2.03 12.50
C LYS A 27 -25.39 2.29 11.44
N MET A 28 -25.30 3.53 10.98
CA MET A 28 -24.16 4.03 10.21
C MET A 28 -22.98 4.26 11.17
N LEU A 29 -21.78 3.79 10.81
CA LEU A 29 -20.53 4.01 11.53
C LEU A 29 -19.76 5.20 10.99
N GLY A 30 -19.83 5.43 9.66
CA GLY A 30 -19.16 6.53 9.00
C GLY A 30 -19.59 6.67 7.55
N ALA A 31 -19.42 7.86 6.98
CA ALA A 31 -19.64 8.16 5.59
C ALA A 31 -18.47 8.99 5.06
N GLY A 32 -17.88 8.57 3.94
CA GLY A 32 -16.79 9.24 3.26
C GLY A 32 -17.11 9.53 1.80
N THR A 33 -16.14 10.09 1.10
CA THR A 33 -16.27 10.46 -0.33
C THR A 33 -16.62 9.26 -1.22
N PHE A 34 -16.08 8.08 -0.91
CA PHE A 34 -16.22 6.90 -1.78
C PHE A 34 -17.15 5.84 -1.24
N GLY A 35 -17.59 5.94 0.03
CA GLY A 35 -18.40 4.89 0.62
C GLY A 35 -19.03 5.24 1.95
N CYS A 36 -19.91 4.34 2.41
CA CYS A 36 -20.46 4.35 3.75
C CYS A 36 -20.10 3.07 4.47
N VAL A 37 -19.88 3.16 5.78
CA VAL A 37 -19.66 2.00 6.64
C VAL A 37 -20.82 1.88 7.59
N TYR A 38 -21.43 0.68 7.64
CA TYR A 38 -22.55 0.36 8.50
C TYR A 38 -22.16 -0.71 9.50
N ARG A 39 -22.65 -0.60 10.73
CA ARG A 39 -22.73 -1.73 11.63
C ARG A 39 -23.94 -2.55 11.23
N VAL A 40 -23.73 -3.82 10.94
CA VAL A 40 -24.77 -4.73 10.49
C VAL A 40 -24.81 -5.98 11.37
N LYS A 41 -26.02 -6.56 11.48
CA LYS A 41 -26.23 -7.85 12.13
C LYS A 41 -26.62 -8.87 11.08
N ALA A 42 -25.91 -9.98 11.01
CA ALA A 42 -26.21 -11.07 10.11
C ALA A 42 -27.37 -11.95 10.62
N ASN A 43 -27.95 -12.78 9.74
CA ASN A 43 -29.02 -13.72 10.11
C ASN A 43 -28.62 -14.71 11.21
N ASP A 44 -27.34 -15.02 11.35
CA ASP A 44 -26.78 -15.87 12.41
C ASP A 44 -26.60 -15.15 13.77
N GLY A 45 -26.88 -13.86 13.81
CA GLY A 45 -26.78 -13.01 14.99
C GLY A 45 -25.41 -12.35 15.20
N HIS A 46 -24.39 -12.65 14.40
CA HIS A 46 -23.09 -12.00 14.46
C HIS A 46 -23.16 -10.57 13.95
N VAL A 47 -22.28 -9.71 14.50
CA VAL A 47 -22.19 -8.30 14.17
C VAL A 47 -20.92 -8.05 13.34
N TYR A 48 -21.09 -7.30 12.25
CA TYR A 48 -20.02 -6.96 11.31
C TYR A 48 -20.00 -5.47 11.00
N ALA A 49 -18.89 -4.99 10.45
CA ALA A 49 -18.84 -3.75 9.70
C ALA A 49 -19.04 -4.06 8.21
N LEU A 50 -19.89 -3.30 7.55
CA LEU A 50 -20.14 -3.44 6.11
C LEU A 50 -19.80 -2.11 5.44
N LYS A 51 -18.77 -2.12 4.59
CA LYS A 51 -18.36 -0.97 3.79
C LYS A 51 -18.98 -1.06 2.41
N LEU A 52 -19.82 -0.09 2.06
CA LEU A 52 -20.50 0.03 0.79
C LEU A 52 -19.82 1.09 -0.07
N LEU A 53 -19.37 0.74 -1.27
CA LEU A 53 -18.82 1.69 -2.24
C LEU A 53 -19.95 2.44 -2.95
N LYS A 54 -19.88 3.79 -2.97
CA LYS A 54 -20.88 4.65 -3.60
C LYS A 54 -20.59 4.89 -5.08
N LEU A 55 -20.71 3.86 -5.93
CA LEU A 55 -20.46 4.03 -7.36
C LEU A 55 -21.46 4.98 -8.03
N TRP A 56 -22.68 5.14 -7.46
CA TRP A 56 -23.68 6.06 -8.01
C TRP A 56 -23.27 7.54 -7.92
N GLU A 57 -22.38 7.90 -7.00
CA GLU A 57 -21.86 9.28 -6.87
C GLU A 57 -20.61 9.50 -7.74
N SER A 58 -20.04 8.43 -8.33
CA SER A 58 -18.80 8.49 -9.08
C SER A 58 -19.03 8.61 -10.58
N PRO A 59 -18.24 9.44 -11.30
CA PRO A 59 -18.27 9.49 -12.76
C PRO A 59 -18.02 8.11 -13.36
N SER A 60 -18.70 7.79 -14.47
CA SER A 60 -18.56 6.47 -15.12
C SER A 60 -17.14 6.16 -15.55
N SER A 61 -16.34 7.18 -15.87
CA SER A 61 -14.92 7.04 -16.23
C SER A 61 -14.00 6.60 -15.07
N GLU A 62 -14.41 6.83 -13.82
CA GLU A 62 -13.63 6.51 -12.62
C GLU A 62 -14.04 5.19 -11.96
N ARG A 63 -15.22 4.65 -12.32
CA ARG A 63 -15.82 3.48 -11.66
C ARG A 63 -14.93 2.23 -11.74
N GLU A 64 -14.32 1.96 -12.90
CA GLU A 64 -13.49 0.79 -13.09
C GLU A 64 -12.24 0.84 -12.17
N GLU A 65 -11.66 2.01 -12.00
CA GLU A 65 -10.52 2.21 -11.12
C GLU A 65 -10.91 2.09 -9.63
N LEU A 66 -12.05 2.67 -9.24
CA LEU A 66 -12.59 2.53 -7.89
C LEU A 66 -12.89 1.06 -7.55
N LEU A 67 -13.43 0.29 -8.48
CA LEU A 67 -13.65 -1.15 -8.31
C LEU A 67 -12.35 -1.91 -8.09
N LYS A 68 -11.31 -1.63 -8.88
CA LYS A 68 -9.98 -2.26 -8.69
C LYS A 68 -9.40 -1.97 -7.31
N ARG A 69 -9.52 -0.74 -6.84
CA ARG A 69 -9.06 -0.35 -5.49
C ARG A 69 -9.86 -1.03 -4.39
N PHE A 70 -11.16 -1.12 -4.57
CA PHE A 70 -12.04 -1.80 -3.63
C PHE A 70 -11.76 -3.30 -3.56
N ASP A 71 -11.47 -3.95 -4.70
CA ASP A 71 -11.01 -5.33 -4.74
C ASP A 71 -9.65 -5.50 -4.06
N MET A 72 -8.72 -4.56 -4.26
CA MET A 72 -7.41 -4.59 -3.60
C MET A 72 -7.53 -4.44 -2.07
N GLU A 73 -8.47 -3.62 -1.58
CA GLU A 73 -8.77 -3.50 -0.16
C GLU A 73 -9.30 -4.82 0.40
N TYR A 74 -10.26 -5.44 -0.28
CA TYR A 74 -10.80 -6.76 0.08
C TYR A 74 -9.70 -7.83 0.17
N GLU A 75 -8.84 -7.93 -0.84
CA GLU A 75 -7.71 -8.88 -0.87
C GLU A 75 -6.68 -8.59 0.24
N THR A 76 -6.48 -7.32 0.58
CA THR A 76 -5.58 -6.95 1.68
C THR A 76 -6.13 -7.37 3.03
N GLY A 77 -7.45 -7.27 3.25
CA GLY A 77 -8.13 -7.78 4.44
C GLY A 77 -8.14 -9.31 4.58
N HIS A 78 -7.69 -10.07 3.56
CA HIS A 78 -7.47 -11.51 3.64
C HIS A 78 -6.02 -11.87 4.02
N ILE A 79 -5.16 -10.88 4.22
CA ILE A 79 -3.82 -11.14 4.76
C ILE A 79 -3.99 -11.72 6.17
N GLU A 80 -3.41 -12.89 6.40
CA GLU A 80 -3.36 -13.49 7.72
C GLU A 80 -2.48 -12.62 8.64
N SER A 81 -3.12 -11.83 9.48
CA SER A 81 -2.49 -10.91 10.43
C SER A 81 -3.42 -10.65 11.62
N ASN A 82 -2.82 -10.57 12.80
CA ASN A 82 -3.55 -10.16 14.02
C ASN A 82 -3.71 -8.63 14.09
N TYR A 83 -3.09 -7.85 13.21
CA TYR A 83 -2.98 -6.39 13.27
C TYR A 83 -3.59 -5.68 12.05
N LEU A 84 -4.33 -6.42 11.22
CA LEU A 84 -5.10 -5.90 10.10
C LEU A 84 -6.58 -6.24 10.29
N VAL A 85 -7.47 -5.34 9.90
CA VAL A 85 -8.91 -5.62 9.87
C VAL A 85 -9.18 -6.75 8.90
N HIS A 86 -9.86 -7.81 9.37
CA HIS A 86 -10.16 -8.96 8.53
C HIS A 86 -11.38 -8.72 7.65
N SER A 87 -11.27 -9.03 6.35
CA SER A 87 -12.38 -9.06 5.39
C SER A 87 -12.93 -10.48 5.26
N TYR A 88 -14.24 -10.65 5.48
CA TYR A 88 -14.89 -11.96 5.44
C TYR A 88 -15.45 -12.31 4.07
N THR A 89 -16.21 -11.39 3.49
CA THR A 89 -16.88 -11.62 2.20
C THR A 89 -17.15 -10.30 1.48
N LYS A 90 -17.39 -10.38 0.20
CA LYS A 90 -17.86 -9.27 -0.63
C LYS A 90 -19.16 -9.62 -1.32
N GLY A 91 -19.97 -8.62 -1.59
CA GLY A 91 -21.23 -8.75 -2.31
C GLY A 91 -21.58 -7.48 -3.07
N GLN A 92 -22.80 -7.42 -3.56
CA GLN A 92 -23.30 -6.29 -4.35
C GLN A 92 -24.76 -5.98 -4.03
N VAL A 93 -25.11 -4.70 -3.99
CA VAL A 93 -26.49 -4.23 -3.82
C VAL A 93 -26.73 -3.03 -4.75
N GLY A 94 -27.78 -3.07 -5.56
CA GLY A 94 -28.09 -2.02 -6.52
C GLY A 94 -26.94 -1.67 -7.47
N GLY A 95 -26.13 -2.66 -7.86
CA GLY A 95 -24.92 -2.44 -8.68
C GLY A 95 -23.71 -1.90 -7.92
N ASN A 96 -23.79 -1.65 -6.62
CA ASN A 96 -22.70 -1.14 -5.79
C ASN A 96 -22.08 -2.26 -4.98
N PRO A 97 -20.76 -2.44 -4.99
CA PRO A 97 -20.11 -3.49 -4.21
C PRO A 97 -20.02 -3.12 -2.73
N TYR A 98 -20.04 -4.14 -1.89
CA TYR A 98 -19.76 -4.00 -0.47
C TYR A 98 -18.78 -5.07 0.01
N ILE A 99 -18.03 -4.74 1.08
CA ILE A 99 -17.17 -5.65 1.83
C ILE A 99 -17.75 -5.80 3.23
N VAL A 100 -17.86 -7.05 3.69
CA VAL A 100 -18.17 -7.37 5.07
C VAL A 100 -16.88 -7.67 5.80
N MET A 101 -16.62 -6.93 6.87
CA MET A 101 -15.37 -6.99 7.60
C MET A 101 -15.60 -7.04 9.11
N GLU A 102 -14.55 -7.29 9.84
CA GLU A 102 -14.52 -7.29 11.28
C GLU A 102 -15.08 -5.98 11.85
N TYR A 103 -15.91 -6.10 12.90
CA TYR A 103 -16.41 -4.95 13.65
C TYR A 103 -15.55 -4.72 14.90
N CYS A 104 -14.94 -3.54 14.99
CA CYS A 104 -14.15 -3.12 16.14
C CYS A 104 -15.01 -2.22 17.05
N PRO A 105 -15.41 -2.70 18.24
CA PRO A 105 -16.44 -2.03 19.04
C PRO A 105 -15.96 -0.72 19.68
N TYR A 106 -14.67 -0.54 19.88
CA TYR A 106 -14.14 0.69 20.50
C TYR A 106 -13.90 1.82 19.50
N GLY A 107 -14.15 1.58 18.18
CA GLY A 107 -14.04 2.58 17.14
C GLY A 107 -12.59 2.83 16.73
N ASP A 108 -12.34 4.03 16.22
CA ASP A 108 -11.00 4.48 15.82
C ASP A 108 -10.14 4.91 17.01
N LEU A 109 -8.83 4.98 16.77
CA LEU A 109 -7.83 5.28 17.79
C LEU A 109 -8.01 6.67 18.43
N MET A 110 -8.45 7.67 17.65
CA MET A 110 -8.69 8.99 18.22
C MET A 110 -9.83 8.94 19.25
N THR A 111 -10.94 8.33 18.87
CA THR A 111 -12.10 8.11 19.75
C THR A 111 -11.73 7.29 20.99
N ALA A 112 -10.88 6.28 20.85
CA ALA A 112 -10.43 5.45 21.97
C ALA A 112 -9.47 6.20 22.90
N ALA A 113 -8.57 7.00 22.35
CA ALA A 113 -7.62 7.83 23.11
C ALA A 113 -8.32 8.90 23.95
N GLU A 114 -9.34 9.58 23.41
CA GLU A 114 -10.17 10.55 24.15
C GLU A 114 -10.87 9.92 25.36
N LYS A 115 -11.21 8.64 25.29
CA LYS A 115 -11.82 7.92 26.42
C LYS A 115 -10.81 7.45 27.47
N GLY A 116 -9.50 7.64 27.22
CA GLY A 116 -8.44 7.34 28.19
C GLY A 116 -8.15 5.83 28.41
N ASN A 117 -8.58 4.96 27.51
CA ASN A 117 -8.52 3.51 27.66
C ASN A 117 -7.42 2.83 26.82
N VAL A 118 -6.40 3.58 26.36
CA VAL A 118 -5.36 3.05 25.47
C VAL A 118 -3.96 3.29 26.02
N ASP A 119 -3.10 2.29 25.93
CA ASP A 119 -1.67 2.43 26.17
C ASP A 119 -0.98 2.72 24.82
N PHE A 120 -0.37 3.89 24.69
CA PHE A 120 0.25 4.31 23.44
C PHE A 120 1.47 3.48 23.06
N VAL A 121 2.15 2.83 24.00
CA VAL A 121 3.25 1.91 23.73
C VAL A 121 2.72 0.65 23.06
N ASP A 122 1.72 0.01 23.67
CA ASP A 122 1.10 -1.20 23.12
C ASP A 122 0.47 -0.92 21.74
N ILE A 123 -0.27 0.20 21.60
CA ILE A 123 -0.86 0.62 20.32
C ILE A 123 0.21 0.84 19.26
N GLY A 124 1.29 1.54 19.60
CA GLY A 124 2.39 1.78 18.67
C GLY A 124 3.02 0.48 18.16
N HIS A 125 3.21 -0.51 19.04
CA HIS A 125 3.70 -1.84 18.66
C HIS A 125 2.71 -2.57 17.73
N ASP A 126 1.41 -2.57 18.06
CA ASP A 126 0.38 -3.22 17.23
C ASP A 126 0.32 -2.63 15.82
N VAL A 127 0.34 -1.29 15.71
CA VAL A 127 0.38 -0.57 14.41
C VAL A 127 1.63 -0.96 13.62
N LEU A 128 2.80 -0.98 14.26
CA LEU A 128 4.05 -1.37 13.59
C LEU A 128 4.01 -2.84 13.11
N TYR A 129 3.42 -3.75 13.87
CA TYR A 129 3.24 -5.12 13.42
C TYR A 129 2.31 -5.22 12.22
N GLY A 130 1.22 -4.45 12.18
CA GLY A 130 0.32 -4.36 11.02
C GLY A 130 1.05 -3.81 9.77
N LEU A 131 1.84 -2.74 9.93
CA LEU A 131 2.67 -2.21 8.86
C LEU A 131 3.71 -3.22 8.38
N ARG A 132 4.36 -3.97 9.30
CA ARG A 132 5.31 -5.03 8.95
C ARG A 132 4.65 -6.09 8.07
N ASP A 133 3.44 -6.55 8.43
CA ASP A 133 2.70 -7.54 7.67
C ASP A 133 2.33 -7.04 6.27
N LEU A 134 1.99 -5.75 6.10
CA LEU A 134 1.78 -5.12 4.79
C LEU A 134 3.08 -5.02 3.99
N HIS A 135 4.14 -4.47 4.60
CA HIS A 135 5.42 -4.21 3.92
C HIS A 135 6.09 -5.49 3.43
N GLN A 136 6.05 -6.57 4.21
CA GLN A 136 6.55 -7.89 3.80
C GLN A 136 5.82 -8.46 2.58
N ARG A 137 4.59 -8.00 2.32
CA ARG A 137 3.81 -8.35 1.12
C ARG A 137 3.89 -7.32 0.02
N GLY A 138 4.82 -6.37 0.12
CA GLY A 138 5.03 -5.31 -0.85
C GLY A 138 3.92 -4.28 -0.89
N LYS A 139 3.11 -4.17 0.16
CA LYS A 139 2.05 -3.17 0.27
C LYS A 139 2.50 -2.03 1.18
N VAL A 140 2.11 -0.80 0.86
CA VAL A 140 2.30 0.40 1.69
C VAL A 140 0.92 0.95 1.98
N HIS A 141 0.66 1.34 3.24
CA HIS A 141 -0.65 1.80 3.68
C HIS A 141 -1.04 3.15 3.05
N ARG A 142 -0.10 4.11 3.02
CA ARG A 142 -0.18 5.47 2.42
C ARG A 142 -1.14 6.46 3.09
N ASP A 143 -2.03 6.00 3.93
CA ASP A 143 -3.03 6.83 4.65
C ASP A 143 -3.08 6.47 6.13
N LEU A 144 -1.89 6.26 6.74
CA LEU A 144 -1.82 5.97 8.17
C LEU A 144 -2.13 7.24 8.97
N LYS A 145 -3.17 7.15 9.78
CA LYS A 145 -3.66 8.19 10.71
C LYS A 145 -4.54 7.54 11.78
N PRO A 146 -4.83 8.21 12.90
CA PRO A 146 -5.62 7.63 13.99
C PRO A 146 -6.98 7.07 13.56
N GLU A 147 -7.65 7.71 12.58
CA GLU A 147 -8.96 7.29 12.09
C GLU A 147 -8.91 5.95 11.33
N ASN A 148 -7.74 5.56 10.82
CA ASN A 148 -7.52 4.31 10.10
C ASN A 148 -6.88 3.22 10.97
N VAL A 149 -6.86 3.44 12.28
CA VAL A 149 -6.48 2.45 13.31
C VAL A 149 -7.70 2.18 14.18
N LEU A 150 -8.22 0.97 14.15
CA LEU A 150 -9.39 0.57 14.92
C LEU A 150 -8.98 -0.24 16.16
N ILE A 151 -9.78 -0.19 17.20
CA ILE A 151 -9.51 -0.90 18.47
C ILE A 151 -10.52 -2.02 18.66
N ARG A 152 -10.01 -3.25 18.76
CA ARG A 152 -10.76 -4.45 19.05
C ARG A 152 -11.25 -4.49 20.52
N GLU A 153 -12.14 -5.42 20.81
CA GLU A 153 -12.66 -5.64 22.16
C GLU A 153 -11.56 -6.02 23.17
N ASP A 154 -10.53 -6.73 22.74
CA ASP A 154 -9.37 -7.10 23.56
C ASP A 154 -8.32 -5.97 23.70
N GLY A 155 -8.57 -4.81 23.12
CA GLY A 155 -7.70 -3.65 23.13
C GLY A 155 -6.58 -3.69 22.09
N THR A 156 -6.55 -4.68 21.19
CA THR A 156 -5.58 -4.74 20.08
C THR A 156 -5.89 -3.67 19.03
N ALA A 157 -4.87 -2.94 18.60
CA ALA A 157 -5.01 -2.00 17.49
C ALA A 157 -4.83 -2.72 16.15
N VAL A 158 -5.72 -2.41 15.19
CA VAL A 158 -5.70 -3.00 13.85
C VAL A 158 -5.83 -1.94 12.78
N LEU A 159 -5.07 -2.09 11.70
CA LEU A 159 -5.09 -1.19 10.55
C LEU A 159 -6.30 -1.49 9.65
N THR A 160 -6.89 -0.43 9.09
CA THR A 160 -7.99 -0.49 8.11
C THR A 160 -7.77 0.49 6.96
N ASP A 161 -8.64 0.49 5.95
CA ASP A 161 -8.60 1.41 4.81
C ASP A 161 -7.32 1.32 3.96
N PHE A 162 -6.95 0.10 3.58
CA PHE A 162 -5.75 -0.22 2.82
C PHE A 162 -5.83 0.28 1.37
N GLY A 163 -5.20 1.41 1.07
CA GLY A 163 -4.77 1.72 -0.30
C GLY A 163 -5.80 2.28 -1.28
N ILE A 164 -6.99 2.76 -0.83
CA ILE A 164 -7.90 3.54 -1.70
C ILE A 164 -7.30 4.92 -2.03
N SER A 165 -6.27 5.33 -1.30
CA SER A 165 -5.70 6.69 -1.30
C SER A 165 -4.79 7.02 -2.48
N GLY A 166 -4.52 6.11 -3.42
CA GLY A 166 -3.59 6.36 -4.55
C GLY A 166 -3.93 7.59 -5.41
N ASP A 167 -5.17 8.11 -5.32
CA ASP A 167 -5.65 9.25 -6.11
C ASP A 167 -5.69 10.59 -5.37
N GLN A 168 -5.46 10.60 -4.06
CA GLN A 168 -5.44 11.86 -3.32
C GLN A 168 -4.32 12.77 -3.81
N ASN A 169 -3.18 12.20 -4.21
CA ASN A 169 -2.06 12.94 -4.77
C ASN A 169 -2.39 13.61 -6.12
N ASN A 170 -3.18 12.97 -6.99
CA ASN A 170 -3.60 13.56 -8.26
C ASN A 170 -4.52 14.76 -8.07
N ARG A 171 -5.40 14.74 -7.06
CA ARG A 171 -6.29 15.87 -6.76
C ARG A 171 -5.56 17.04 -6.14
N LEU A 172 -4.51 16.77 -5.34
CA LEU A 172 -3.64 17.80 -4.77
C LEU A 172 -2.77 18.48 -5.85
N THR A 173 -2.23 17.70 -6.80
CA THR A 173 -1.38 18.22 -7.87
C THR A 173 -2.16 18.90 -8.99
N GLN A 174 -3.39 18.45 -9.31
CA GLN A 174 -4.21 19.06 -10.36
C GLN A 174 -4.89 20.36 -9.95
N ARG A 175 -5.15 20.59 -8.65
CA ARG A 175 -5.82 21.81 -8.16
C ARG A 175 -4.90 22.83 -7.47
N GLY A 176 -3.61 22.50 -7.33
CA GLY A 176 -2.66 23.31 -6.55
C GLY A 176 -2.91 23.17 -5.04
N ILE A 177 -1.96 23.64 -4.23
CA ILE A 177 -2.01 23.59 -2.76
C ILE A 177 -3.24 24.37 -2.21
N PHE A 178 -3.77 25.30 -2.98
CA PHE A 178 -4.92 26.16 -2.65
C PHE A 178 -6.20 25.66 -3.32
N GLY A 179 -6.87 24.68 -2.78
CA GLY A 179 -8.15 24.16 -3.30
C GLY A 179 -8.45 22.74 -2.86
N ILE A 180 -7.88 22.33 -1.73
CA ILE A 180 -8.11 21.02 -1.10
C ILE A 180 -9.53 21.01 -0.53
N PRO A 181 -10.40 20.06 -0.89
CA PRO A 181 -11.71 19.90 -0.27
C PRO A 181 -11.56 19.67 1.25
N GLN A 182 -12.46 20.23 2.04
CA GLN A 182 -12.43 20.19 3.51
C GLN A 182 -12.28 18.78 4.10
N GLN A 183 -12.78 17.73 3.40
CA GLN A 183 -12.63 16.33 3.77
C GLN A 183 -11.20 15.75 3.57
N GLN A 184 -10.32 16.43 2.82
CA GLN A 184 -8.93 16.01 2.62
C GLN A 184 -7.97 16.63 3.65
N PHE A 185 -8.41 17.64 4.41
CA PHE A 185 -7.62 18.25 5.48
C PHE A 185 -7.24 17.22 6.56
N GLY A 186 -8.10 16.25 6.87
CA GLY A 186 -7.84 15.25 7.90
C GLY A 186 -6.66 14.30 7.63
N THR A 187 -6.30 14.04 6.37
CA THR A 187 -5.18 13.14 6.00
C THR A 187 -3.87 13.90 5.78
N PHE A 188 -3.97 15.14 5.30
CA PHE A 188 -2.82 15.95 4.88
C PHE A 188 -1.69 16.08 5.92
N PRO A 189 -1.96 16.27 7.22
CA PRO A 189 -0.91 16.43 8.22
C PRO A 189 0.01 15.23 8.37
N TYR A 190 -0.45 14.03 8.04
CA TYR A 190 0.32 12.78 8.18
C TYR A 190 1.17 12.44 6.95
N MET A 191 0.98 13.18 5.84
CA MET A 191 1.70 12.92 4.59
C MET A 191 3.16 13.35 4.67
N PRO A 192 4.12 12.51 4.23
CA PRO A 192 5.52 12.90 4.15
C PRO A 192 5.78 13.91 3.03
N PRO A 193 6.88 14.69 3.11
CA PRO A 193 7.22 15.72 2.13
C PRO A 193 7.28 15.22 0.68
N GLU A 194 7.75 14.00 0.44
CA GLU A 194 7.82 13.37 -0.88
C GLU A 194 6.44 13.05 -1.46
N GLN A 195 5.44 12.81 -0.62
CA GLN A 195 4.07 12.54 -1.03
C GLN A 195 3.28 13.83 -1.30
N ILE A 196 3.52 14.90 -0.51
CA ILE A 196 2.87 16.21 -0.68
C ILE A 196 3.32 16.88 -1.98
N ASN A 197 4.60 16.78 -2.30
CA ASN A 197 5.21 17.41 -3.46
C ASN A 197 6.19 16.44 -4.14
N PRO A 198 5.66 15.48 -4.88
CA PRO A 198 6.50 14.54 -5.60
C PRO A 198 7.36 15.31 -6.63
N ARG A 199 8.67 15.33 -6.39
CA ARG A 199 9.66 15.89 -7.32
C ARG A 199 10.40 14.76 -8.04
N ARG A 200 11.08 15.08 -9.13
CA ARG A 200 12.03 14.16 -9.74
C ARG A 200 12.98 13.58 -8.70
N GLY A 201 13.06 12.26 -8.61
CA GLY A 201 13.89 11.54 -7.64
C GLY A 201 13.21 11.20 -6.31
N ASN A 202 11.99 11.67 -6.05
CA ASN A 202 11.30 11.47 -4.76
C ASN A 202 9.87 10.91 -4.90
N ALA A 203 9.47 10.43 -6.07
CA ALA A 203 8.08 10.01 -6.30
C ALA A 203 7.84 8.51 -6.06
N THR A 204 8.85 7.78 -5.59
CA THR A 204 8.70 6.35 -5.31
C THR A 204 8.07 6.13 -3.94
N VAL A 205 7.01 5.32 -3.90
CA VAL A 205 6.30 5.01 -2.66
C VAL A 205 6.94 3.80 -1.97
N LEU A 206 7.61 4.04 -0.87
CA LEU A 206 8.35 3.07 -0.08
C LEU A 206 7.72 2.88 1.31
N PRO A 207 8.08 1.84 2.07
CA PRO A 207 7.72 1.68 3.48
C PRO A 207 7.99 2.91 4.35
N THR A 208 9.03 3.67 4.01
CA THR A 208 9.39 4.93 4.68
C THR A 208 8.28 5.98 4.66
N THR A 209 7.33 5.91 3.72
CA THR A 209 6.12 6.74 3.70
C THR A 209 5.27 6.51 4.95
N ASP A 210 4.96 5.24 5.26
CA ASP A 210 4.16 4.88 6.45
C ASP A 210 4.91 5.17 7.75
N ILE A 211 6.25 5.05 7.74
CA ILE A 211 7.10 5.37 8.91
C ILE A 211 6.99 6.85 9.28
N PHE A 212 6.99 7.75 8.29
CA PHE A 212 6.77 9.17 8.56
C PHE A 212 5.38 9.41 9.16
N SER A 213 4.34 8.86 8.54
CA SER A 213 2.95 8.99 9.03
C SER A 213 2.80 8.42 10.44
N PHE A 214 3.48 7.31 10.76
CA PHE A 214 3.55 6.74 12.10
C PHE A 214 4.17 7.73 13.10
N GLY A 215 5.28 8.36 12.76
CA GLY A 215 5.91 9.38 13.61
C GLY A 215 5.00 10.56 13.91
N VAL A 216 4.29 11.07 12.89
CA VAL A 216 3.30 12.15 13.07
C VAL A 216 2.16 11.71 13.98
N MET A 217 1.60 10.53 13.74
CA MET A 217 0.51 9.95 14.52
C MET A 217 0.91 9.78 16.00
N MET A 218 2.07 9.18 16.26
CA MET A 218 2.54 8.98 17.64
C MET A 218 2.83 10.29 18.35
N PHE A 219 3.42 11.26 17.66
CA PHE A 219 3.61 12.61 18.24
C PHE A 219 2.27 13.21 18.67
N GLN A 220 1.26 13.18 17.80
CA GLN A 220 -0.06 13.72 18.07
C GLN A 220 -0.76 13.01 19.24
N LEU A 221 -0.68 11.68 19.32
CA LEU A 221 -1.28 10.90 20.42
C LEU A 221 -0.66 11.26 21.78
N ILE A 222 0.66 11.56 21.82
CA ILE A 222 1.38 11.86 23.04
C ILE A 222 1.18 13.32 23.46
N THR A 223 1.17 14.25 22.49
CA THR A 223 1.17 15.68 22.76
C THR A 223 -0.18 16.37 22.56
N TYR A 224 -1.14 15.67 21.91
CA TYR A 224 -2.43 16.19 21.43
C TYR A 224 -2.31 17.31 20.38
N GLU A 225 -1.11 17.53 19.85
CA GLU A 225 -0.81 18.52 18.81
C GLU A 225 -0.07 17.88 17.64
N LEU A 226 -0.11 18.52 16.47
CA LEU A 226 0.65 18.06 15.31
C LEU A 226 2.13 18.51 15.40
N PRO A 227 3.10 17.71 14.90
CA PRO A 227 4.53 17.98 15.12
C PRO A 227 5.02 19.26 14.47
N PHE A 228 4.41 19.69 13.37
CA PHE A 228 4.84 20.87 12.61
C PHE A 228 3.95 22.10 12.84
N GLY A 229 3.09 22.05 13.87
CA GLY A 229 2.19 23.13 14.28
C GLY A 229 0.77 22.92 13.77
N GLU A 230 -0.07 23.95 13.88
CA GLU A 230 -1.46 23.89 13.45
C GLU A 230 -1.58 23.65 11.94
N CYS A 231 -2.65 22.95 11.53
CA CYS A 231 -2.99 22.66 10.15
C CYS A 231 -4.51 22.62 10.00
N ALA A 232 -5.20 23.69 10.50
CA ALA A 232 -6.66 23.75 10.54
C ALA A 232 -7.26 24.53 9.37
N ILE A 233 -6.52 25.50 8.82
CA ILE A 233 -6.95 26.37 7.72
C ILE A 233 -5.87 26.46 6.64
N ASP A 234 -6.25 26.92 5.45
CA ASP A 234 -5.34 27.02 4.29
C ASP A 234 -4.06 27.84 4.55
N SER A 235 -4.12 28.86 5.41
CA SER A 235 -2.95 29.67 5.77
C SER A 235 -1.90 28.88 6.55
N ASP A 236 -2.32 27.94 7.39
CA ASP A 236 -1.42 27.14 8.22
C ASP A 236 -0.69 26.08 7.39
N LEU A 237 -1.34 25.63 6.31
CA LEU A 237 -0.86 24.57 5.46
C LEU A 237 0.53 24.84 4.90
N HIS A 238 0.77 26.06 4.42
CA HIS A 238 2.06 26.45 3.87
C HIS A 238 3.18 26.31 4.90
N ASP A 239 2.96 26.85 6.09
CA ASP A 239 3.94 26.85 7.18
C ASP A 239 4.17 25.43 7.73
N TYR A 240 3.10 24.63 7.82
CA TYR A 240 3.16 23.22 8.19
C TYR A 240 4.07 22.42 7.24
N VAL A 241 3.85 22.57 5.92
CA VAL A 241 4.64 21.88 4.87
C VAL A 241 6.10 22.36 4.90
N GLU A 242 6.35 23.65 5.04
CA GLU A 242 7.73 24.19 5.08
C GLU A 242 8.50 23.69 6.31
N ARG A 243 7.84 23.63 7.48
CA ARG A 243 8.45 23.06 8.70
C ARG A 243 8.71 21.55 8.53
N GLY A 244 7.76 20.81 7.97
CA GLY A 244 7.92 19.39 7.67
C GLY A 244 9.08 19.11 6.72
N ARG A 245 9.25 19.92 5.67
CA ARG A 245 10.38 19.82 4.73
C ARG A 245 11.75 20.12 5.36
N LYS A 246 11.78 20.96 6.38
CA LYS A 246 13.00 21.31 7.11
C LYS A 246 13.26 20.41 8.29
N GLY A 247 12.36 19.48 8.62
CA GLY A 247 12.44 18.63 9.81
C GLY A 247 12.27 19.41 11.11
N MET A 248 11.57 20.55 11.07
CA MET A 248 11.39 21.47 12.22
C MET A 248 10.16 21.07 13.03
N TRP A 249 10.21 19.92 13.69
CA TRP A 249 9.13 19.47 14.56
C TRP A 249 9.28 20.01 16.00
N ASN A 250 8.18 20.06 16.76
CA ASN A 250 8.14 20.66 18.09
C ASN A 250 8.66 19.68 19.17
N ARG A 251 10.00 19.47 19.16
CA ARG A 251 10.70 18.62 20.13
C ARG A 251 10.47 19.05 21.58
N SER A 252 10.44 20.36 21.83
CA SER A 252 10.26 20.90 23.18
C SER A 252 8.90 20.54 23.78
N LEU A 253 7.84 20.49 22.99
CA LEU A 253 6.53 20.06 23.44
C LEU A 253 6.53 18.58 23.85
N LEU A 254 7.14 17.71 23.04
CA LEU A 254 7.25 16.28 23.36
C LEU A 254 7.96 16.08 24.72
N LEU A 255 9.09 16.80 24.95
CA LEU A 255 9.88 16.64 26.16
C LEU A 255 9.19 17.20 27.43
N GLN A 256 8.14 18.02 27.28
CA GLN A 256 7.28 18.47 28.38
C GLN A 256 6.22 17.42 28.78
N MET A 257 5.94 16.45 27.90
CA MET A 257 4.97 15.39 28.19
C MET A 257 5.53 14.35 29.18
N PRO A 258 4.69 13.74 30.02
CA PRO A 258 5.10 12.62 30.85
C PRO A 258 5.75 11.53 30.01
N ASN A 259 6.96 11.10 30.36
CA ASN A 259 7.75 10.11 29.61
C ASN A 259 8.07 10.48 28.15
N GLY A 260 7.89 11.74 27.75
CA GLY A 260 8.12 12.18 26.37
C GLY A 260 9.53 11.88 25.84
N GLY A 261 10.54 11.94 26.71
CA GLY A 261 11.91 11.59 26.36
C GLY A 261 12.13 10.15 25.90
N LEU A 262 11.24 9.21 26.25
CA LEU A 262 11.31 7.83 25.77
C LEU A 262 10.98 7.68 24.28
N TRP A 263 10.25 8.64 23.72
CA TRP A 263 9.78 8.66 22.35
C TRP A 263 10.65 9.46 21.40
N GLU A 264 11.56 10.28 21.97
CA GLU A 264 12.29 11.29 21.23
C GLU A 264 13.06 10.73 20.04
N GLN A 265 13.90 9.71 20.26
CA GLN A 265 14.74 9.14 19.20
C GLN A 265 13.89 8.48 18.09
N MET A 266 12.81 7.81 18.48
CA MET A 266 11.91 7.17 17.53
C MET A 266 11.21 8.22 16.66
N ILE A 267 10.62 9.27 17.27
CA ILE A 267 9.92 10.33 16.55
C ILE A 267 10.89 11.09 15.64
N GLU A 268 12.09 11.45 16.14
CA GLU A 268 13.12 12.11 15.34
C GLU A 268 13.50 11.29 14.11
N GLY A 269 13.73 9.99 14.28
CA GLY A 269 14.07 9.09 13.18
C GLY A 269 12.94 8.89 12.15
N CYS A 270 11.68 8.91 12.61
CA CYS A 270 10.50 8.83 11.73
C CYS A 270 10.26 10.12 10.94
N LEU A 271 10.48 11.30 11.56
CA LEU A 271 10.17 12.60 10.96
C LEU A 271 11.29 13.20 10.10
N VAL A 272 12.34 12.41 9.78
CA VAL A 272 13.39 12.83 8.85
C VAL A 272 12.77 13.15 7.48
N PRO A 273 12.96 14.37 6.94
CA PRO A 273 12.31 14.78 5.68
C PRO A 273 12.80 13.98 4.46
N ASN A 274 14.10 13.70 4.40
CA ASN A 274 14.67 12.89 3.34
C ASN A 274 14.39 11.41 3.60
N PHE A 275 13.51 10.81 2.79
CA PHE A 275 13.12 9.41 2.96
C PHE A 275 14.28 8.41 2.89
N LYS A 276 15.40 8.75 2.22
CA LYS A 276 16.61 7.91 2.14
C LYS A 276 17.43 7.89 3.45
N GLU A 277 17.27 8.92 4.28
CA GLU A 277 17.95 9.07 5.58
C GLU A 277 17.03 8.72 6.75
N ARG A 278 15.72 8.63 6.51
CA ARG A 278 14.69 8.22 7.47
C ARG A 278 14.92 6.76 7.88
N LEU A 279 14.38 6.32 9.01
CA LEU A 279 14.29 4.89 9.35
C LEU A 279 13.70 4.12 8.16
N GLN A 280 14.33 3.03 7.73
CA GLN A 280 14.03 2.39 6.45
C GLN A 280 12.97 1.30 6.54
N CYS A 281 12.82 0.67 7.70
CA CYS A 281 11.87 -0.41 7.90
C CYS A 281 11.23 -0.36 9.30
N VAL A 282 10.18 -1.14 9.47
CA VAL A 282 9.47 -1.25 10.76
C VAL A 282 10.39 -1.74 11.87
N ASP A 283 11.36 -2.61 11.56
CA ASP A 283 12.29 -3.14 12.58
C ASP A 283 13.20 -2.05 13.14
N ASP A 284 13.61 -1.08 12.31
CA ASP A 284 14.38 0.08 12.76
C ASP A 284 13.58 0.93 13.75
N VAL A 285 12.27 1.09 13.51
CA VAL A 285 11.37 1.85 14.40
C VAL A 285 11.17 1.10 15.70
N LEU A 286 10.87 -0.21 15.63
CA LEU A 286 10.65 -1.07 16.80
C LEU A 286 11.88 -1.10 17.74
N ALA A 287 13.09 -1.01 17.20
CA ALA A 287 14.31 -0.96 17.99
C ALA A 287 14.44 0.31 18.87
N LEU A 288 13.71 1.37 18.50
CA LEU A 288 13.69 2.66 19.22
C LEU A 288 12.40 2.87 20.04
N MET A 289 11.43 1.95 19.94
CA MET A 289 10.18 2.02 20.72
C MET A 289 10.42 1.73 22.19
N PRO A 290 9.66 2.39 23.10
CA PRO A 290 9.58 1.95 24.49
C PRO A 290 9.11 0.48 24.57
N GLN A 291 9.51 -0.23 25.64
CA GLN A 291 9.11 -1.63 25.80
C GLN A 291 7.62 -1.77 26.06
N ALA A 292 6.93 -2.61 25.30
CA ALA A 292 5.52 -2.92 25.49
C ALA A 292 5.31 -3.64 26.83
N ALA A 293 4.20 -3.30 27.50
CA ALA A 293 3.79 -3.98 28.73
C ALA A 293 3.21 -5.38 28.44
N LYS A 294 2.57 -5.56 27.29
CA LYS A 294 2.06 -6.85 26.82
C LYS A 294 3.17 -7.72 26.28
N PRO A 295 3.19 -9.05 26.58
CA PRO A 295 4.16 -9.95 25.97
C PRO A 295 3.97 -9.93 24.46
N ASN A 296 5.11 -9.83 23.74
CA ASN A 296 5.12 -9.85 22.29
C ASN A 296 4.55 -11.18 21.77
N SER A 297 3.29 -11.17 21.31
CA SER A 297 2.63 -12.32 20.68
C SER A 297 2.80 -12.33 19.15
N TYR A 298 3.54 -11.36 18.59
CA TYR A 298 3.76 -11.29 17.16
C TYR A 298 4.40 -12.57 16.64
N ARG A 299 3.71 -13.25 15.75
CA ARG A 299 4.26 -14.36 14.96
C ARG A 299 4.29 -13.91 13.51
N PRO A 300 5.48 -13.85 12.88
CA PRO A 300 5.56 -13.55 11.46
C PRO A 300 4.69 -14.55 10.68
N THR A 301 3.73 -14.05 9.93
CA THR A 301 2.81 -14.88 9.14
C THR A 301 3.46 -15.42 7.86
N LEU A 302 4.55 -14.80 7.42
CA LEU A 302 5.37 -15.33 6.34
C LEU A 302 6.36 -16.36 6.93
N LYS A 303 5.96 -17.63 6.90
CA LYS A 303 6.95 -18.69 6.83
C LYS A 303 7.61 -18.54 5.46
N THR A 304 8.81 -17.99 5.42
CA THR A 304 9.69 -18.13 4.26
C THR A 304 10.04 -19.60 4.14
N SER A 305 9.15 -20.38 3.52
CA SER A 305 9.43 -21.75 3.13
C SER A 305 10.41 -21.72 1.94
N PHE A 306 11.63 -21.24 2.18
CA PHE A 306 12.71 -21.22 1.19
C PHE A 306 13.28 -22.61 0.90
N GLU A 307 12.81 -23.69 1.56
CA GLU A 307 13.51 -24.97 1.56
C GLU A 307 12.94 -26.05 0.61
N SER A 308 11.93 -25.81 -0.21
CA SER A 308 11.35 -26.92 -1.02
C SER A 308 11.39 -26.77 -2.56
N TRP A 309 12.15 -25.83 -3.12
CA TRP A 309 12.07 -25.53 -4.58
C TRP A 309 13.15 -26.17 -5.44
N HIS A 310 13.75 -27.28 -5.01
CA HIS A 310 14.82 -27.94 -5.78
C HIS A 310 14.37 -29.10 -6.68
N GLN A 311 13.08 -29.33 -6.86
CA GLN A 311 12.62 -30.41 -7.78
C GLN A 311 11.51 -29.92 -8.71
N GLY A 312 11.89 -29.21 -9.78
CA GLY A 312 11.03 -28.88 -10.90
C GLY A 312 11.51 -27.64 -11.63
N TYR A 313 11.57 -27.65 -12.95
CA TYR A 313 11.89 -26.49 -13.78
C TYR A 313 10.88 -25.36 -13.50
N SER A 314 11.24 -24.43 -12.65
CA SER A 314 10.44 -23.25 -12.34
C SER A 314 10.93 -22.06 -13.16
N GLY A 315 10.00 -21.35 -13.79
CA GLY A 315 10.28 -20.05 -14.38
C GLY A 315 10.08 -18.94 -13.37
N ILE A 316 10.53 -17.73 -13.71
CA ILE A 316 10.34 -16.53 -12.92
C ILE A 316 9.28 -15.65 -13.58
N GLN A 317 8.34 -15.14 -12.78
CA GLN A 317 7.32 -14.18 -13.21
C GLN A 317 7.31 -12.96 -12.30
N LEU A 318 6.83 -11.85 -12.83
CA LEU A 318 6.54 -10.63 -12.07
C LEU A 318 5.02 -10.48 -11.95
N HIS A 319 4.54 -10.34 -10.74
CA HIS A 319 3.13 -10.12 -10.43
C HIS A 319 2.93 -8.70 -9.90
N ILE A 320 2.11 -7.89 -10.56
CA ILE A 320 1.82 -6.53 -10.10
C ILE A 320 0.93 -6.58 -8.86
N MET A 321 1.52 -6.23 -7.71
CA MET A 321 0.85 -6.22 -6.41
C MET A 321 0.23 -4.87 -6.05
N GLN A 322 0.64 -3.79 -6.76
CA GLN A 322 0.17 -2.43 -6.57
C GLN A 322 0.43 -1.62 -7.84
N GLY A 323 -0.45 -0.66 -8.18
CA GLY A 323 -0.38 0.16 -9.39
C GLY A 323 -1.64 0.00 -10.27
N GLU A 324 -1.71 0.75 -11.39
CA GLU A 324 -2.89 0.79 -12.27
C GLU A 324 -3.24 -0.57 -12.91
N GLU A 325 -2.27 -1.46 -13.04
CA GLU A 325 -2.44 -2.80 -13.62
C GLU A 325 -2.40 -3.91 -12.56
N TYR A 326 -2.91 -3.65 -11.36
CA TYR A 326 -2.97 -4.63 -10.27
C TYR A 326 -3.47 -6.01 -10.75
N GLY A 327 -2.78 -7.07 -10.31
CA GLY A 327 -3.09 -8.48 -10.65
C GLY A 327 -2.49 -8.97 -11.97
N LYS A 328 -1.88 -8.09 -12.79
CA LYS A 328 -1.23 -8.50 -14.04
C LYS A 328 0.06 -9.26 -13.79
N ILE A 329 0.30 -10.29 -14.58
CA ILE A 329 1.47 -11.18 -14.45
C ILE A 329 2.27 -11.16 -15.75
N TYR A 330 3.60 -11.05 -15.62
CA TYR A 330 4.56 -11.16 -16.72
C TYR A 330 5.52 -12.32 -16.47
N ARG A 331 5.50 -13.34 -17.33
CA ARG A 331 6.40 -14.50 -17.22
C ARG A 331 7.71 -14.19 -17.95
N LEU A 332 8.76 -13.89 -17.20
CA LEU A 332 10.03 -13.41 -17.76
C LEU A 332 10.69 -14.45 -18.68
N ASP A 333 10.67 -15.72 -18.27
CA ASP A 333 11.30 -16.79 -19.05
C ASP A 333 10.60 -17.08 -20.39
N ASP A 334 9.32 -16.72 -20.52
CA ASP A 334 8.57 -16.85 -21.77
C ASP A 334 8.84 -15.67 -22.73
N MET A 335 9.40 -14.57 -22.21
CA MET A 335 9.71 -13.34 -22.96
C MET A 335 11.12 -13.33 -23.55
N VAL A 336 11.97 -14.26 -23.14
CA VAL A 336 13.36 -14.34 -23.63
C VAL A 336 13.56 -15.58 -24.49
N ASN A 337 14.58 -15.52 -25.35
CA ASN A 337 14.98 -16.65 -26.18
C ASN A 337 16.50 -16.84 -26.07
N GLY A 338 17.05 -17.88 -26.72
CA GLY A 338 18.48 -18.18 -26.63
C GLY A 338 19.43 -17.06 -27.08
N VAL A 339 18.93 -16.09 -27.83
CA VAL A 339 19.70 -14.96 -28.36
C VAL A 339 19.44 -13.68 -27.56
N CYS A 340 18.17 -13.37 -27.29
CA CYS A 340 17.80 -12.16 -26.55
C CYS A 340 17.41 -12.52 -25.12
N ARG A 341 18.21 -12.14 -24.15
CA ARG A 341 18.01 -12.38 -22.71
C ARG A 341 17.75 -11.09 -21.93
N LEU A 342 17.34 -10.04 -22.61
CA LEU A 342 17.14 -8.72 -22.06
C LEU A 342 15.69 -8.29 -22.21
N ILE A 343 15.10 -7.82 -21.14
CA ILE A 343 13.72 -7.31 -21.04
C ILE A 343 13.82 -5.85 -20.58
N THR A 344 13.18 -4.94 -21.29
CA THR A 344 13.06 -3.53 -20.89
C THR A 344 11.69 -3.31 -20.23
N MET A 345 11.65 -2.53 -19.16
CA MET A 345 10.42 -2.16 -18.47
C MET A 345 10.37 -0.64 -18.26
N GLY A 346 9.21 -0.05 -18.50
CA GLY A 346 9.00 1.38 -18.35
C GLY A 346 7.58 1.78 -18.66
N ARG A 347 7.27 3.05 -18.46
CA ARG A 347 5.93 3.59 -18.74
C ARG A 347 5.52 3.33 -20.19
N GLU A 348 4.25 2.92 -20.36
CA GLU A 348 3.64 2.78 -21.69
C GLU A 348 3.75 4.09 -22.46
N ASP A 349 4.27 4.02 -23.71
CA ASP A 349 4.57 5.19 -24.53
C ASP A 349 4.42 4.84 -26.01
N ALA A 350 3.96 5.79 -26.83
CA ALA A 350 3.74 5.56 -28.26
C ALA A 350 5.05 5.49 -29.07
N GLU A 351 6.12 6.14 -28.60
CA GLU A 351 7.40 6.23 -29.30
C GLU A 351 8.43 5.21 -28.78
N ILE A 352 8.33 4.82 -27.50
CA ILE A 352 9.27 3.93 -26.82
C ILE A 352 8.58 2.63 -26.43
N VAL A 353 8.86 1.58 -27.21
CA VAL A 353 8.31 0.24 -26.93
C VAL A 353 9.19 -0.45 -25.90
N ASN A 354 8.61 -0.78 -24.74
CA ASN A 354 9.21 -1.64 -23.73
C ASN A 354 8.70 -3.07 -23.90
N SER A 355 9.52 -4.06 -23.50
CA SER A 355 9.09 -5.46 -23.42
C SER A 355 7.97 -5.62 -22.37
N ILE A 356 8.06 -4.88 -21.27
CA ILE A 356 7.03 -4.76 -20.23
C ILE A 356 6.61 -3.28 -20.14
N PRO A 357 5.54 -2.89 -20.88
CA PRO A 357 4.94 -1.57 -20.73
C PRO A 357 4.09 -1.56 -19.45
N ILE A 358 4.31 -0.55 -18.60
CA ILE A 358 3.55 -0.31 -17.38
C ILE A 358 2.67 0.92 -17.54
N LYS A 359 1.39 0.80 -17.27
CA LYS A 359 0.49 1.95 -17.23
C LYS A 359 0.80 2.82 -16.02
N ASP A 360 1.00 4.10 -16.30
CA ASP A 360 1.21 5.15 -15.30
C ASP A 360 0.66 6.45 -15.89
N THR A 361 -0.67 6.48 -16.03
CA THR A 361 -1.40 7.58 -16.66
C THR A 361 -1.69 8.69 -15.67
N LEU A 362 -1.74 8.36 -14.39
CA LEU A 362 -2.16 9.26 -13.32
C LEU A 362 -1.00 10.13 -12.82
N ASN A 363 0.18 9.54 -12.58
CA ASN A 363 1.25 10.20 -11.83
C ASN A 363 2.49 10.51 -12.67
N ALA A 364 2.72 9.77 -13.77
CA ALA A 364 3.94 9.83 -14.58
C ALA A 364 5.24 9.66 -13.75
N TYR A 365 5.19 8.84 -12.70
CA TYR A 365 6.35 8.54 -11.84
C TYR A 365 7.29 7.52 -12.46
N ILE A 366 6.78 6.70 -13.38
CA ILE A 366 7.57 5.71 -14.10
C ILE A 366 8.18 6.34 -15.35
N SER A 367 9.49 6.28 -15.48
CA SER A 367 10.20 6.75 -16.68
C SER A 367 9.85 5.89 -17.89
N ARG A 368 9.79 6.48 -19.11
CA ARG A 368 9.59 5.73 -20.35
C ARG A 368 10.63 4.63 -20.56
N CYS A 369 11.88 4.87 -20.12
CA CYS A 369 12.97 3.89 -20.04
C CYS A 369 13.33 3.72 -18.57
N HIS A 370 12.62 2.84 -17.81
CA HIS A 370 12.77 2.85 -16.34
C HIS A 370 13.84 1.89 -15.87
N CYS A 371 13.75 0.62 -16.20
CA CYS A 371 14.72 -0.38 -15.80
C CYS A 371 14.89 -1.48 -16.85
N THR A 372 15.93 -2.28 -16.65
CA THR A 372 16.31 -3.40 -17.50
C THR A 372 16.44 -4.66 -16.66
N LEU A 373 15.87 -5.76 -17.14
CA LEU A 373 16.02 -7.10 -16.59
C LEU A 373 16.88 -7.92 -17.57
N GLU A 374 17.89 -8.58 -17.05
CA GLU A 374 18.81 -9.42 -17.82
C GLU A 374 18.91 -10.80 -17.22
N GLN A 375 18.78 -11.85 -18.02
CA GLN A 375 19.03 -13.21 -17.56
C GLN A 375 20.49 -13.58 -17.80
N ASP A 376 21.23 -13.83 -16.73
CA ASP A 376 22.62 -14.29 -16.82
C ASP A 376 22.72 -15.63 -17.54
N ALA A 377 23.61 -15.69 -18.54
CA ALA A 377 23.70 -16.84 -19.43
C ALA A 377 24.22 -18.12 -18.75
N GLN A 378 25.03 -17.98 -17.70
CA GLN A 378 25.68 -19.12 -17.02
C GLN A 378 24.84 -19.62 -15.85
N SER A 379 24.36 -18.71 -15.00
CA SER A 379 23.60 -19.05 -13.80
C SER A 379 22.10 -19.12 -14.00
N GLY A 380 21.57 -18.55 -15.11
CA GLY A 380 20.14 -18.41 -15.35
C GLY A 380 19.43 -17.43 -14.42
N LYS A 381 20.16 -16.76 -13.55
CA LYS A 381 19.60 -15.79 -12.59
C LYS A 381 19.18 -14.50 -13.30
N TRP A 382 18.13 -13.86 -12.79
CA TRP A 382 17.68 -12.59 -13.26
C TRP A 382 18.35 -11.45 -12.49
N ILE A 383 18.84 -10.44 -13.22
CA ILE A 383 19.48 -9.24 -12.69
C ILE A 383 18.66 -8.04 -13.15
N ILE A 384 18.25 -7.18 -12.24
CA ILE A 384 17.60 -5.90 -12.55
C ILE A 384 18.59 -4.75 -12.40
N ARG A 385 18.54 -3.78 -13.32
CA ARG A 385 19.33 -2.54 -13.28
C ARG A 385 18.41 -1.35 -13.47
N ASP A 386 18.67 -0.26 -12.75
CA ASP A 386 17.99 1.01 -13.00
C ASP A 386 18.42 1.60 -14.35
N GLY A 387 17.45 2.04 -15.15
CA GLY A 387 17.69 2.64 -16.47
C GLY A 387 17.76 1.65 -17.62
N GLN A 388 18.06 2.18 -18.79
CA GLN A 388 18.16 1.44 -20.07
C GLN A 388 19.27 2.00 -20.96
N TRP A 389 19.86 1.13 -21.79
CA TRP A 389 20.78 1.53 -22.85
C TRP A 389 20.01 2.11 -24.03
N ARG A 390 20.20 3.40 -24.33
CA ARG A 390 19.54 4.10 -25.43
C ARG A 390 20.47 5.13 -26.06
N ASN A 391 20.48 5.21 -27.38
CA ASN A 391 21.30 6.17 -28.11
C ASN A 391 22.78 6.15 -27.68
N GLN A 392 23.37 4.96 -27.59
CA GLN A 392 24.77 4.71 -27.25
C GLN A 392 25.18 5.18 -25.82
N GLN A 393 24.21 5.37 -24.93
CA GLN A 393 24.48 5.71 -23.53
C GLN A 393 23.49 5.03 -22.57
N TRP A 394 23.92 4.81 -21.36
CA TRP A 394 23.03 4.37 -20.28
C TRP A 394 22.26 5.57 -19.74
N LYS A 395 20.94 5.43 -19.63
CA LYS A 395 20.05 6.45 -19.04
C LYS A 395 19.35 5.87 -17.84
N ASN A 396 19.64 6.40 -16.67
CA ASN A 396 18.93 6.03 -15.44
C ASN A 396 17.48 6.52 -15.48
N SER A 397 16.65 5.87 -14.68
CA SER A 397 15.29 6.35 -14.43
C SER A 397 15.31 7.67 -13.64
N MET A 398 14.16 8.34 -13.58
CA MET A 398 14.07 9.61 -12.84
C MET A 398 13.84 9.44 -11.35
N ASN A 399 13.14 8.36 -10.97
CA ASN A 399 12.72 8.13 -9.59
C ASN A 399 13.37 6.89 -8.96
N GLY A 400 14.33 6.27 -9.66
CA GLY A 400 15.04 5.08 -9.21
C GLY A 400 14.20 3.81 -9.28
N THR A 401 14.89 2.68 -9.36
CA THR A 401 14.34 1.33 -9.22
C THR A 401 14.77 0.80 -7.86
N TYR A 402 13.86 0.18 -7.13
CA TYR A 402 14.15 -0.37 -5.79
C TYR A 402 13.80 -1.86 -5.75
N VAL A 403 14.60 -2.63 -5.00
CA VAL A 403 14.29 -4.02 -4.64
C VAL A 403 14.32 -4.13 -3.13
N ASN A 404 13.21 -4.57 -2.53
CA ASN A 404 13.04 -4.65 -1.06
C ASN A 404 13.45 -3.34 -0.36
N SER A 405 13.04 -2.20 -0.93
CA SER A 405 13.38 -0.83 -0.48
C SER A 405 14.85 -0.39 -0.67
N THR A 406 15.73 -1.25 -1.19
CA THR A 406 17.11 -0.89 -1.53
C THR A 406 17.16 -0.35 -2.96
N GLU A 407 17.77 0.83 -3.15
CA GLU A 407 17.95 1.42 -4.48
C GLU A 407 18.91 0.58 -5.33
N VAL A 408 18.47 0.27 -6.54
CA VAL A 408 19.25 -0.54 -7.50
C VAL A 408 20.24 0.36 -8.24
N GLY A 409 21.53 0.11 -8.05
CA GLY A 409 22.59 0.82 -8.77
C GLY A 409 22.86 0.26 -10.17
N VAL A 410 23.86 0.86 -10.85
CA VAL A 410 24.28 0.45 -12.20
C VAL A 410 24.84 -0.98 -12.26
N HIS A 411 25.34 -1.52 -11.14
CA HIS A 411 25.83 -2.90 -11.08
C HIS A 411 24.70 -3.92 -11.05
N GLY A 412 23.47 -3.49 -10.82
CA GLY A 412 22.30 -4.32 -10.76
C GLY A 412 22.11 -5.05 -9.45
N PHE A 413 20.95 -5.68 -9.32
CA PHE A 413 20.53 -6.49 -8.19
C PHE A 413 20.09 -7.87 -8.69
N VAL A 414 20.57 -8.95 -8.09
CA VAL A 414 20.19 -10.33 -8.44
C VAL A 414 18.86 -10.64 -7.78
N LEU A 415 17.82 -10.84 -8.58
CA LEU A 415 16.47 -11.11 -8.10
C LEU A 415 16.33 -12.52 -7.51
N GLN A 416 15.55 -12.61 -6.45
CA GLN A 416 15.13 -13.85 -5.79
C GLN A 416 13.61 -13.92 -5.73
N VAL A 417 13.07 -15.14 -5.65
CA VAL A 417 11.64 -15.34 -5.40
C VAL A 417 11.25 -14.73 -4.06
N GLY A 418 10.19 -13.92 -4.05
CA GLY A 418 9.75 -13.14 -2.89
C GLY A 418 10.18 -11.68 -2.92
N ASP A 419 11.17 -11.29 -3.74
CA ASP A 419 11.59 -9.90 -3.86
C ASP A 419 10.45 -9.00 -4.36
N ILE A 420 10.43 -7.77 -3.86
CA ILE A 420 9.51 -6.73 -4.28
C ILE A 420 10.27 -5.66 -5.07
N ILE A 421 10.00 -5.57 -6.36
CA ILE A 421 10.49 -4.50 -7.23
C ILE A 421 9.54 -3.32 -7.11
N THR A 422 10.07 -2.13 -6.85
CA THR A 422 9.30 -0.88 -6.81
C THR A 422 9.81 0.09 -7.86
N ILE A 423 8.91 0.55 -8.73
CA ILE A 423 9.14 1.57 -9.75
C ILE A 423 8.01 2.61 -9.68
N GLY A 424 8.34 3.83 -9.30
CA GLY A 424 7.32 4.84 -9.00
C GLY A 424 6.39 4.36 -7.87
N ASP A 425 5.10 4.24 -8.15
CA ASP A 425 4.10 3.70 -7.22
C ASP A 425 3.66 2.26 -7.56
N THR A 426 4.23 1.67 -8.60
CA THR A 426 3.97 0.28 -9.00
C THR A 426 4.92 -0.67 -8.28
N LYS A 427 4.35 -1.73 -7.69
CA LYS A 427 5.08 -2.80 -7.00
C LYS A 427 4.83 -4.13 -7.68
N LEU A 428 5.94 -4.83 -7.97
CA LEU A 428 5.90 -6.14 -8.60
C LEU A 428 6.60 -7.16 -7.68
N ARG A 429 5.93 -8.27 -7.40
CA ARG A 429 6.53 -9.40 -6.68
C ARG A 429 7.18 -10.36 -7.66
N VAL A 430 8.39 -10.79 -7.34
CA VAL A 430 9.08 -11.88 -8.03
C VAL A 430 8.53 -13.22 -7.53
N GLU A 431 7.95 -14.01 -8.42
CA GLU A 431 7.34 -15.30 -8.10
C GLU A 431 7.90 -16.41 -8.98
N ALA A 432 7.90 -17.64 -8.46
CA ALA A 432 8.18 -18.83 -9.26
C ALA A 432 6.87 -19.38 -9.86
N TYR A 433 6.95 -19.88 -11.11
CA TYR A 433 5.84 -20.61 -11.72
C TYR A 433 6.32 -21.94 -12.35
N PRO A 434 5.48 -23.00 -12.37
CA PRO A 434 5.86 -24.25 -13.00
C PRO A 434 5.92 -24.08 -14.52
N LYS A 435 7.08 -24.37 -15.14
CA LYS A 435 7.18 -24.45 -16.60
C LYS A 435 6.46 -25.72 -17.05
N ALA A 436 5.53 -25.60 -18.01
CA ALA A 436 4.89 -26.74 -18.60
C ALA A 436 5.95 -27.64 -19.25
N ASN A 437 6.06 -28.89 -18.78
CA ASN A 437 6.89 -29.89 -19.42
C ASN A 437 6.31 -30.18 -20.81
N PHE A 438 6.90 -29.65 -21.86
CA PHE A 438 6.71 -30.15 -23.19
C PHE A 438 7.39 -31.52 -23.28
N SER A 439 6.78 -32.54 -22.73
CA SER A 439 7.13 -33.94 -23.09
C SER A 439 6.73 -34.10 -24.55
N LYS A 440 7.74 -34.05 -25.43
CA LYS A 440 7.58 -34.51 -26.80
C LYS A 440 7.13 -35.99 -26.77
N HIS A 441 5.85 -36.21 -26.87
CA HIS A 441 5.34 -37.51 -27.27
C HIS A 441 5.67 -37.71 -28.76
N TYR A 442 6.87 -38.16 -29.04
CA TYR A 442 7.14 -38.85 -30.29
C TYR A 442 6.30 -40.13 -30.28
N LYS A 443 5.12 -40.09 -30.89
CA LYS A 443 4.46 -41.32 -31.37
C LYS A 443 5.36 -41.94 -32.43
N LYS A 444 6.09 -42.99 -32.05
CA LYS A 444 6.64 -43.92 -33.02
C LYS A 444 5.47 -44.53 -33.79
N ASN A 445 5.30 -44.12 -35.05
CA ASN A 445 4.46 -44.86 -35.99
C ASN A 445 5.08 -46.24 -36.19
N LYS A 446 4.40 -47.28 -35.71
CA LYS A 446 4.58 -48.65 -36.17
C LYS A 446 3.94 -48.76 -37.57
N TRP A 447 4.77 -48.73 -38.56
CA TRP A 447 4.52 -49.40 -39.83
C TRP A 447 5.76 -50.25 -40.10
N ASP A 448 5.63 -51.54 -39.88
CA ASP A 448 6.33 -52.62 -40.62
C ASP A 448 5.71 -53.97 -40.26
N THR A 449 5.20 -54.58 -41.30
CA THR A 449 4.73 -55.87 -41.69
C THR A 449 3.24 -56.07 -41.83
#